data_65a52dfdde8704b6b9ef485bcad20a53
#
_entry.id   65a52dfdde8704b6b9ef485bcad20a53
#
_cell.length_a   1.000
_cell.length_b   1.000
_cell.length_c   1.000
_cell.angle_alpha   90.00
_cell.angle_beta   90.00
_cell.angle_gamma   90.00
#
_symmetry.space_group_name_H-M   'P 1'
#
loop_
_entity.id
_entity.type
_entity.pdbx_description
1 polymer ?
#
loop_
_entity_poly.entity_id
_entity_poly.type
_entity_poly.pdbx_seq_one_letter_code
_entity_poly.pdbx_strand_id
1 'polypeptide(L)'
;GIYFLSGSDPDSGKPAIYIGEAECIRDRLKAHLQKDFWNHVVFFVSKDENLTKSHIRYLEGKLIDQARDAGRAHLVNNQSSGARLPESDRADLETYLEKVNQLLPVLGIELLVPTTVKPDAGREVEILTCEIKGVKATGQLTPNGFLVLAGSQAVLAERPSTQKYPWALNMRQKLKAEGSLVLETEFLRFARDVEFSSPS
;
A
#
# COMPACT_ATOMS: atom_id res chain seq x y z
N GLY A 1 -5.79 12.78 16.74
CA GLY A 1 -4.80 11.85 16.21
C GLY A 1 -4.72 11.83 14.69
N ILE A 2 -3.81 11.04 14.16
CA ILE A 2 -3.58 10.85 12.72
C ILE A 2 -3.94 9.41 12.38
N TYR A 3 -4.49 9.17 11.21
CA TYR A 3 -4.81 7.83 10.75
C TYR A 3 -4.48 7.65 9.27
N PHE A 4 -4.21 6.39 8.91
CA PHE A 4 -3.87 5.94 7.58
C PHE A 4 -4.88 4.87 7.19
N LEU A 5 -5.49 5.01 6.01
CA LEU A 5 -6.30 3.97 5.39
C LEU A 5 -5.52 3.47 4.18
N SER A 6 -5.19 2.21 4.13
CA SER A 6 -4.45 1.62 3.03
C SER A 6 -5.19 0.44 2.42
N GLY A 7 -4.96 0.22 1.14
CA GLY A 7 -5.54 -0.85 0.36
C GLY A 7 -5.22 -0.69 -1.11
N SER A 8 -6.18 -0.99 -1.99
CA SER A 8 -5.99 -0.92 -3.43
C SER A 8 -7.10 -0.09 -4.08
N ASP A 9 -6.71 0.73 -5.02
CA ASP A 9 -7.66 1.47 -5.86
C ASP A 9 -8.52 0.49 -6.65
N PRO A 10 -9.87 0.56 -6.55
CA PRO A 10 -10.75 -0.44 -7.15
C PRO A 10 -10.73 -0.46 -8.67
N ASP A 11 -10.36 0.64 -9.33
CA ASP A 11 -10.34 0.77 -10.78
C ASP A 11 -9.01 0.33 -11.39
N SER A 12 -7.90 0.71 -10.75
CA SER A 12 -6.55 0.45 -11.27
C SER A 12 -5.82 -0.71 -10.60
N GLY A 13 -6.26 -1.15 -9.42
CA GLY A 13 -5.58 -2.14 -8.59
C GLY A 13 -4.26 -1.69 -8.00
N LYS A 14 -3.89 -0.42 -8.17
CA LYS A 14 -2.67 0.14 -7.58
C LYS A 14 -2.83 0.33 -6.08
N PRO A 15 -1.73 0.23 -5.31
CA PRO A 15 -1.77 0.59 -3.90
C PRO A 15 -2.37 1.99 -3.72
N ALA A 16 -3.29 2.12 -2.77
CA ALA A 16 -3.94 3.38 -2.45
C ALA A 16 -3.79 3.69 -0.97
N ILE A 17 -3.59 4.95 -0.64
CA ILE A 17 -3.47 5.43 0.72
C ILE A 17 -4.24 6.73 0.91
N TYR A 18 -4.91 6.82 2.05
CA TYR A 18 -5.52 8.05 2.56
C TYR A 18 -4.87 8.36 3.91
N ILE A 19 -4.41 9.58 4.09
CA ILE A 19 -3.82 10.08 5.33
C ILE A 19 -4.73 11.17 5.86
N GLY A 20 -5.20 11.04 7.10
CA GLY A 20 -6.14 12.00 7.67
C GLY A 20 -5.89 12.31 9.14
N GLU A 21 -6.46 13.44 9.56
CA GLU A 21 -6.48 13.86 10.96
C GLU A 21 -7.89 13.79 11.53
N ALA A 22 -8.01 13.55 12.82
CA ALA A 22 -9.26 13.64 13.53
C ALA A 22 -9.06 13.84 15.05
N GLU A 23 -9.94 14.60 15.68
CA GLU A 23 -10.04 14.64 17.13
C GLU A 23 -10.64 13.33 17.66
N CYS A 24 -11.70 12.82 17.01
CA CYS A 24 -12.27 11.51 17.26
C CYS A 24 -12.11 10.60 16.03
N ILE A 25 -11.08 9.75 16.04
CA ILE A 25 -10.77 8.85 14.92
C ILE A 25 -11.92 7.89 14.64
N ARG A 26 -12.56 7.33 15.67
CA ARG A 26 -13.68 6.39 15.52
C ARG A 26 -14.81 6.96 14.68
N ASP A 27 -15.19 8.22 14.90
CA ASP A 27 -16.30 8.82 14.17
C ASP A 27 -15.89 9.20 12.74
N ARG A 28 -14.62 9.56 12.55
CA ARG A 28 -14.07 9.80 11.23
C ARG A 28 -14.00 8.53 10.38
N LEU A 29 -13.63 7.42 10.98
CA LEU A 29 -13.60 6.11 10.28
C LEU A 29 -14.99 5.67 9.82
N LYS A 30 -16.06 5.95 10.61
CA LYS A 30 -17.43 5.66 10.16
C LYS A 30 -17.78 6.37 8.84
N ALA A 31 -17.32 7.60 8.64
CA ALA A 31 -17.51 8.34 7.40
C ALA A 31 -16.75 7.73 6.21
N HIS A 32 -15.73 6.91 6.47
CA HIS A 32 -14.96 6.23 5.44
C HIS A 32 -15.43 4.81 5.13
N LEU A 33 -16.40 4.25 5.87
CA LEU A 33 -16.89 2.88 5.65
C LEU A 33 -17.49 2.63 4.26
N GLN A 34 -17.95 3.68 3.58
CA GLN A 34 -18.51 3.58 2.23
C GLN A 34 -17.44 3.63 1.11
N LYS A 35 -16.18 3.82 1.48
CA LYS A 35 -15.07 3.87 0.51
C LYS A 35 -14.47 2.48 0.35
N ASP A 36 -14.49 1.95 -0.85
CA ASP A 36 -14.11 0.56 -1.14
C ASP A 36 -12.60 0.32 -1.33
N PHE A 37 -11.78 1.38 -1.27
CA PHE A 37 -10.33 1.25 -1.58
C PHE A 37 -9.51 0.68 -0.42
N TRP A 38 -9.96 0.77 0.83
CA TRP A 38 -9.17 0.42 2.01
C TRP A 38 -9.67 -0.83 2.72
N ASN A 39 -8.74 -1.60 3.24
CA ASN A 39 -9.00 -2.79 4.05
C ASN A 39 -8.11 -2.84 5.30
N HIS A 40 -7.22 -1.87 5.45
CA HIS A 40 -6.31 -1.77 6.58
C HIS A 40 -6.29 -0.33 7.13
N VAL A 41 -6.28 -0.20 8.45
CA VAL A 41 -6.20 1.08 9.14
C VAL A 41 -5.10 1.06 10.19
N VAL A 42 -4.27 2.10 10.19
CA VAL A 42 -3.30 2.39 11.25
C VAL A 42 -3.59 3.78 11.78
N PHE A 43 -3.49 3.98 13.08
CA PHE A 43 -3.67 5.30 13.67
C PHE A 43 -2.70 5.54 14.82
N PHE A 44 -2.35 6.80 15.01
CA PHE A 44 -1.48 7.29 16.06
C PHE A 44 -2.20 8.34 16.88
N VAL A 45 -2.20 8.16 18.18
CA VAL A 45 -2.82 9.07 19.14
C VAL A 45 -1.82 9.42 20.25
N SER A 46 -1.97 10.59 20.85
CA SER A 46 -1.23 10.93 22.06
C SER A 46 -1.95 10.37 23.27
N LYS A 47 -1.20 9.78 24.20
CA LYS A 47 -1.72 9.28 25.46
C LYS A 47 -2.17 10.44 26.38
N ASP A 48 -1.44 11.55 26.32
CA ASP A 48 -1.57 12.66 27.27
C ASP A 48 -2.32 13.87 26.66
N GLU A 49 -3.06 13.65 25.56
CA GLU A 49 -3.83 14.68 24.82
C GLU A 49 -2.99 15.91 24.38
N ASN A 50 -1.67 15.78 24.35
CA ASN A 50 -0.73 16.88 24.03
C ASN A 50 -0.74 17.26 22.51
N LEU A 51 -1.38 16.46 21.65
CA LEU A 51 -1.51 16.78 20.25
C LEU A 51 -2.72 17.71 20.01
N THR A 52 -2.44 18.99 19.87
CA THR A 52 -3.46 19.99 19.50
C THR A 52 -3.93 19.78 18.05
N LYS A 53 -5.03 20.43 17.68
CA LYS A 53 -5.53 20.40 16.29
C LYS A 53 -4.51 20.94 15.28
N SER A 54 -3.75 21.94 15.65
CA SER A 54 -2.68 22.48 14.80
C SER A 54 -1.56 21.47 14.61
N HIS A 55 -1.21 20.72 15.66
CA HIS A 55 -0.21 19.67 15.61
C HIS A 55 -0.62 18.53 14.67
N ILE A 56 -1.84 18.00 14.80
CA ILE A 56 -2.29 16.91 13.95
C ILE A 56 -2.44 17.32 12.48
N ARG A 57 -2.83 18.57 12.19
CA ARG A 57 -2.85 19.11 10.83
C ARG A 57 -1.45 19.28 10.22
N TYR A 58 -0.49 19.72 11.02
CA TYR A 58 0.90 19.80 10.59
C TYR A 58 1.45 18.43 10.20
N LEU A 59 1.25 17.43 11.07
CA LEU A 59 1.69 16.06 10.83
C LEU A 59 1.00 15.43 9.62
N GLU A 60 -0.31 15.63 9.46
CA GLU A 60 -1.05 15.20 8.27
C GLU A 60 -0.43 15.77 7.00
N GLY A 61 -0.17 17.08 6.97
CA GLY A 61 0.46 17.74 5.82
C GLY A 61 1.81 17.16 5.47
N LYS A 62 2.68 16.98 6.47
CA LYS A 62 4.01 16.39 6.28
C LYS A 62 3.94 14.96 5.74
N LEU A 63 3.05 14.14 6.28
CA LEU A 63 2.88 12.74 5.86
C LEU A 63 2.29 12.64 4.44
N ILE A 64 1.38 13.53 4.07
CA ILE A 64 0.85 13.65 2.70
C ILE A 64 1.98 14.01 1.72
N ASP A 65 2.83 14.99 2.08
CA ASP A 65 3.97 15.37 1.25
C ASP A 65 4.96 14.21 1.10
N GLN A 66 5.29 13.50 2.19
CA GLN A 66 6.14 12.31 2.14
C GLN A 66 5.56 11.21 1.26
N ALA A 67 4.26 10.93 1.35
CA ALA A 67 3.58 9.93 0.51
C ALA A 67 3.61 10.32 -0.98
N ARG A 68 3.47 11.62 -1.27
CA ARG A 68 3.57 12.16 -2.63
C ARG A 68 4.98 12.02 -3.19
N ASP A 69 6.00 12.37 -2.40
CA ASP A 69 7.40 12.28 -2.79
C ASP A 69 7.86 10.83 -2.96
N ALA A 70 7.36 9.91 -2.15
CA ALA A 70 7.61 8.49 -2.27
C ALA A 70 7.01 7.90 -3.57
N GLY A 71 5.87 8.41 -4.03
CA GLY A 71 5.23 8.02 -5.30
C GLY A 71 4.82 6.53 -5.40
N ARG A 72 4.70 5.83 -4.28
CA ARG A 72 4.47 4.36 -4.22
C ARG A 72 3.01 3.96 -4.20
N ALA A 73 2.10 4.91 -3.96
CA ALA A 73 0.67 4.66 -3.89
C ALA A 73 -0.13 5.79 -4.53
N HIS A 74 -1.34 5.46 -4.96
CA HIS A 74 -2.34 6.47 -5.28
C HIS A 74 -2.77 7.18 -3.99
N LEU A 75 -2.43 8.46 -3.88
CA LEU A 75 -2.84 9.29 -2.74
C LEU A 75 -4.28 9.76 -2.93
N VAL A 76 -5.20 9.19 -2.17
CA VAL A 76 -6.66 9.42 -2.30
C VAL A 76 -7.05 10.86 -1.92
N ASN A 77 -6.30 11.47 -0.99
CA ASN A 77 -6.47 12.88 -0.61
C ASN A 77 -5.21 13.68 -0.94
N ASN A 78 -5.33 14.58 -1.89
CA ASN A 78 -4.23 15.44 -2.34
C ASN A 78 -4.15 16.80 -1.61
N GLN A 79 -5.10 17.12 -0.74
CA GLN A 79 -5.13 18.40 -0.03
C GLN A 79 -4.43 18.26 1.32
N SER A 80 -3.28 18.90 1.43
CA SER A 80 -2.58 19.13 2.69
C SER A 80 -3.11 20.43 3.31
N SER A 81 -3.65 20.37 4.50
CA SER A 81 -4.13 21.54 5.22
C SER A 81 -3.04 22.34 5.94
N GLY A 82 -1.78 21.90 5.85
CA GLY A 82 -0.53 22.45 6.40
C GLY A 82 -0.68 23.60 7.40
N ALA A 83 -0.67 23.31 8.69
CA ALA A 83 -0.66 24.36 9.72
C ALA A 83 0.76 24.95 9.86
N ARG A 84 0.86 26.27 10.06
CA ARG A 84 2.11 26.90 10.50
C ARG A 84 2.22 26.79 12.02
N LEU A 85 3.34 26.31 12.51
CA LEU A 85 3.61 26.13 13.93
C LEU A 85 4.82 26.95 14.38
N PRO A 86 4.89 27.34 15.66
CA PRO A 86 6.11 27.86 16.27
C PRO A 86 7.28 26.89 16.07
N GLU A 87 8.50 27.40 16.12
CA GLU A 87 9.70 26.60 15.85
C GLU A 87 9.92 25.50 16.90
N SER A 88 9.63 25.81 18.19
CA SER A 88 9.68 24.85 19.29
C SER A 88 8.78 23.64 19.04
N ASP A 89 7.52 23.89 18.66
CA ASP A 89 6.54 22.85 18.46
C ASP A 89 6.89 21.97 17.24
N ARG A 90 7.53 22.60 16.23
CA ARG A 90 8.01 21.84 15.05
C ARG A 90 9.08 20.83 15.41
N ALA A 91 10.04 21.18 16.27
CA ALA A 91 11.12 20.27 16.67
C ALA A 91 10.57 19.01 17.36
N ASP A 92 9.60 19.18 18.26
CA ASP A 92 8.94 18.06 18.95
C ASP A 92 8.14 17.19 17.97
N LEU A 93 7.45 17.81 17.03
CA LEU A 93 6.66 17.07 16.04
C LEU A 93 7.50 16.37 14.98
N GLU A 94 8.67 16.89 14.60
CA GLU A 94 9.59 16.16 13.72
C GLU A 94 10.09 14.88 14.42
N THR A 95 10.40 14.94 15.72
CA THR A 95 10.74 13.74 16.49
C THR A 95 9.58 12.74 16.57
N TYR A 96 8.35 13.23 16.70
CA TYR A 96 7.16 12.39 16.65
C TYR A 96 6.98 11.76 15.27
N LEU A 97 7.18 12.52 14.21
CA LEU A 97 7.09 12.07 12.82
C LEU A 97 8.10 10.98 12.50
N GLU A 98 9.34 11.11 12.99
CA GLU A 98 10.36 10.07 12.86
C GLU A 98 9.91 8.74 13.48
N LYS A 99 9.31 8.78 14.68
CA LYS A 99 8.76 7.57 15.32
C LYS A 99 7.59 6.97 14.53
N VAL A 100 6.70 7.80 14.01
CA VAL A 100 5.61 7.35 13.13
C VAL A 100 6.18 6.63 11.91
N ASN A 101 7.18 7.23 11.24
CA ASN A 101 7.82 6.65 10.06
C ASN A 101 8.55 5.33 10.35
N GLN A 102 9.13 5.16 11.53
CA GLN A 102 9.75 3.91 11.95
C GLN A 102 8.72 2.80 12.21
N LEU A 103 7.54 3.16 12.71
CA LEU A 103 6.50 2.20 13.07
C LEU A 103 5.61 1.80 11.87
N LEU A 104 5.40 2.69 10.90
CA LEU A 104 4.53 2.45 9.76
C LEU A 104 4.87 1.16 8.99
N PRO A 105 6.15 0.86 8.64
CA PRO A 105 6.50 -0.39 7.96
C PRO A 105 6.19 -1.63 8.81
N VAL A 106 6.45 -1.58 10.12
CA VAL A 106 6.15 -2.67 11.06
C VAL A 106 4.64 -2.93 11.16
N LEU A 107 3.84 -1.87 10.99
CA LEU A 107 2.38 -1.91 10.97
C LEU A 107 1.81 -2.19 9.56
N GLY A 108 2.65 -2.56 8.59
CA GLY A 108 2.22 -2.96 7.24
C GLY A 108 2.00 -1.80 6.26
N ILE A 109 2.45 -0.58 6.57
CA ILE A 109 2.38 0.57 5.66
C ILE A 109 3.79 0.97 5.25
N GLU A 110 4.28 0.44 4.15
CA GLU A 110 5.60 0.76 3.57
C GLU A 110 5.53 1.86 2.50
N LEU A 111 4.34 2.38 2.21
CA LEU A 111 4.07 3.26 1.08
C LEU A 111 4.67 4.67 1.21
N LEU A 112 5.11 5.06 2.43
CA LEU A 112 5.75 6.35 2.70
C LEU A 112 7.29 6.27 2.67
N VAL A 113 7.86 5.07 2.56
CA VAL A 113 9.32 4.90 2.51
C VAL A 113 9.82 5.27 1.12
N PRO A 114 10.73 6.25 0.97
CA PRO A 114 11.30 6.58 -0.34
C PRO A 114 12.02 5.38 -0.97
N THR A 115 11.88 5.22 -2.27
CA THR A 115 12.48 4.11 -3.04
C THR A 115 14.02 4.20 -3.14
N THR A 116 14.68 5.09 -2.40
CA THR A 116 16.14 5.27 -2.40
C THR A 116 16.92 4.23 -1.61
N VAL A 117 16.29 3.15 -1.18
CA VAL A 117 17.06 1.97 -0.79
C VAL A 117 17.58 1.34 -2.09
N LYS A 118 18.82 1.69 -2.47
CA LYS A 118 19.61 0.88 -3.41
C LYS A 118 19.41 -0.57 -3.00
N PRO A 119 19.15 -1.50 -3.93
CA PRO A 119 19.11 -2.91 -3.59
C PRO A 119 20.42 -3.19 -2.85
N ASP A 120 20.29 -3.59 -1.58
CA ASP A 120 21.40 -3.99 -0.75
C ASP A 120 22.03 -5.19 -1.48
N ALA A 121 23.20 -4.99 -2.08
CA ALA A 121 23.89 -5.97 -2.92
C ALA A 121 24.34 -7.23 -2.15
N GLY A 122 23.76 -7.49 -0.98
CA GLY A 122 24.09 -8.59 -0.09
C GLY A 122 22.90 -9.29 0.59
N ARG A 123 21.64 -8.87 0.36
CA ARG A 123 20.51 -9.66 0.86
C ARG A 123 20.24 -10.80 -0.09
N GLU A 124 20.31 -12.02 0.43
CA GLU A 124 19.72 -13.19 -0.25
C GLU A 124 18.26 -12.86 -0.57
N VAL A 125 17.92 -12.92 -1.84
CA VAL A 125 16.58 -12.64 -2.32
C VAL A 125 15.69 -13.77 -1.83
N GLU A 126 14.83 -13.49 -0.87
CA GLU A 126 13.86 -14.46 -0.35
C GLU A 126 12.82 -14.78 -1.42
N ILE A 127 12.83 -16.01 -1.90
CA ILE A 127 11.82 -16.50 -2.84
C ILE A 127 10.63 -17.01 -2.04
N LEU A 128 9.52 -16.31 -2.16
CA LEU A 128 8.24 -16.70 -1.57
C LEU A 128 7.53 -17.69 -2.48
N THR A 129 6.89 -18.68 -1.87
CA THR A 129 6.12 -19.72 -2.57
C THR A 129 4.68 -19.71 -2.09
N CYS A 130 3.73 -19.75 -3.03
CA CYS A 130 2.31 -19.90 -2.75
C CYS A 130 1.79 -21.13 -3.49
N GLU A 131 1.07 -22.02 -2.76
CA GLU A 131 0.43 -23.20 -3.35
C GLU A 131 -1.05 -23.21 -2.99
N ILE A 132 -1.92 -23.18 -3.98
CA ILE A 132 -3.38 -23.17 -3.82
C ILE A 132 -4.01 -24.07 -4.87
N LYS A 133 -4.84 -25.03 -4.46
CA LYS A 133 -5.59 -25.92 -5.36
C LYS A 133 -4.71 -26.64 -6.40
N GLY A 134 -3.52 -27.08 -5.99
CA GLY A 134 -2.61 -27.82 -6.86
C GLY A 134 -1.83 -26.95 -7.87
N VAL A 135 -1.98 -25.63 -7.85
CA VAL A 135 -1.13 -24.71 -8.62
C VAL A 135 -0.12 -24.03 -7.70
N LYS A 136 1.13 -23.93 -8.17
CA LYS A 136 2.25 -23.36 -7.43
C LYS A 136 2.76 -22.09 -8.11
N ALA A 137 2.93 -21.06 -7.34
CA ALA A 137 3.55 -19.81 -7.80
C ALA A 137 4.74 -19.45 -6.91
N THR A 138 5.75 -18.84 -7.52
CA THR A 138 6.93 -18.33 -6.84
C THR A 138 7.13 -16.85 -7.18
N GLY A 139 7.66 -16.09 -6.25
CA GLY A 139 7.91 -14.68 -6.45
C GLY A 139 8.80 -14.10 -5.38
N GLN A 140 9.09 -12.82 -5.48
CA GLN A 140 9.92 -12.09 -4.55
C GLN A 140 9.42 -10.68 -4.36
N LEU A 141 9.64 -10.12 -3.18
CA LEU A 141 9.40 -8.70 -2.94
C LEU A 141 10.42 -7.86 -3.71
N THR A 142 9.92 -6.80 -4.33
CA THR A 142 10.75 -5.80 -4.99
C THR A 142 10.52 -4.44 -4.33
N PRO A 143 11.42 -3.47 -4.50
CA PRO A 143 11.20 -2.11 -3.99
C PRO A 143 9.91 -1.45 -4.49
N ASN A 144 9.41 -1.89 -5.65
CA ASN A 144 8.24 -1.32 -6.31
C ASN A 144 6.96 -2.19 -6.17
N GLY A 145 7.08 -3.37 -5.52
CA GLY A 145 5.94 -4.27 -5.38
C GLY A 145 6.33 -5.73 -5.23
N PHE A 146 5.83 -6.57 -6.10
CA PHE A 146 6.02 -8.01 -6.08
C PHE A 146 6.29 -8.57 -7.47
N LEU A 147 7.40 -9.27 -7.63
CA LEU A 147 7.77 -9.94 -8.89
C LEU A 147 7.30 -11.38 -8.84
N VAL A 148 6.39 -11.75 -9.73
CA VAL A 148 6.02 -13.16 -9.97
C VAL A 148 6.99 -13.73 -10.98
N LEU A 149 7.65 -14.83 -10.63
CA LEU A 149 8.69 -15.45 -11.47
C LEU A 149 8.07 -16.27 -12.59
N ALA A 150 8.77 -16.33 -13.72
CA ALA A 150 8.45 -17.19 -14.85
C ALA A 150 8.31 -18.66 -14.39
N GLY A 151 7.36 -19.39 -14.96
CA GLY A 151 7.02 -20.75 -14.54
C GLY A 151 5.95 -20.81 -13.44
N SER A 152 5.64 -19.71 -12.76
CA SER A 152 4.54 -19.66 -11.80
C SER A 152 3.21 -20.01 -12.44
N GLN A 153 2.38 -20.75 -11.70
CA GLN A 153 1.08 -21.21 -12.16
C GLN A 153 -0.05 -20.35 -11.58
N ALA A 154 -1.13 -20.23 -12.31
CA ALA A 154 -2.36 -19.59 -11.85
C ALA A 154 -3.57 -20.43 -12.22
N VAL A 155 -4.60 -20.39 -11.37
CA VAL A 155 -5.85 -21.16 -11.58
C VAL A 155 -6.55 -20.72 -12.88
N LEU A 156 -7.18 -21.68 -13.59
CA LEU A 156 -7.98 -21.39 -14.79
C LEU A 156 -9.26 -20.64 -14.46
N ALA A 157 -9.99 -21.15 -13.47
CA ALA A 157 -11.29 -20.61 -13.12
C ALA A 157 -11.18 -19.36 -12.24
N GLU A 158 -11.93 -18.36 -12.61
CA GLU A 158 -12.11 -17.16 -11.80
C GLU A 158 -13.04 -17.47 -10.62
N ARG A 159 -12.73 -16.91 -9.46
CA ARG A 159 -13.59 -17.03 -8.27
C ARG A 159 -14.75 -16.04 -8.39
N PRO A 160 -15.95 -16.37 -7.86
CA PRO A 160 -17.07 -15.41 -7.81
C PRO A 160 -16.68 -14.09 -7.08
N SER A 161 -15.78 -14.15 -6.09
CA SER A 161 -15.28 -12.98 -5.39
C SER A 161 -14.45 -12.04 -6.29
N THR A 162 -13.84 -12.54 -7.35
CA THR A 162 -13.05 -11.73 -8.29
C THR A 162 -13.93 -10.76 -9.10
N GLN A 163 -15.23 -11.06 -9.23
CA GLN A 163 -16.18 -10.15 -9.89
C GLN A 163 -16.35 -8.82 -9.16
N LYS A 164 -16.03 -8.78 -7.86
CA LYS A 164 -16.01 -7.54 -7.07
C LYS A 164 -14.79 -6.64 -7.39
N TYR A 165 -13.81 -7.17 -8.12
CA TYR A 165 -12.57 -6.49 -8.44
C TYR A 165 -12.31 -6.50 -9.95
N PRO A 166 -12.99 -5.64 -10.73
CA PRO A 166 -12.87 -5.59 -12.20
C PRO A 166 -11.43 -5.42 -12.69
N TRP A 167 -10.60 -4.70 -11.92
CA TRP A 167 -9.19 -4.51 -12.23
C TRP A 167 -8.41 -5.84 -12.32
N ALA A 168 -8.71 -6.81 -11.45
CA ALA A 168 -8.04 -8.11 -11.46
C ALA A 168 -8.38 -8.92 -12.72
N LEU A 169 -9.64 -8.83 -13.18
CA LEU A 169 -10.08 -9.44 -14.43
C LEU A 169 -9.39 -8.78 -15.63
N ASN A 170 -9.39 -7.45 -15.67
CA ASN A 170 -8.74 -6.68 -16.73
C ASN A 170 -7.23 -6.95 -16.78
N MET A 171 -6.55 -7.00 -15.62
CA MET A 171 -5.13 -7.34 -15.55
C MET A 171 -4.86 -8.73 -16.10
N ARG A 172 -5.67 -9.72 -15.72
CA ARG A 172 -5.55 -11.10 -16.21
C ARG A 172 -5.74 -11.18 -17.74
N GLN A 173 -6.72 -10.46 -18.28
CA GLN A 173 -6.94 -10.40 -19.73
C GLN A 173 -5.77 -9.72 -20.45
N LYS A 174 -5.25 -8.64 -19.90
CA LYS A 174 -4.06 -7.94 -20.41
C LYS A 174 -2.85 -8.86 -20.47
N LEU A 175 -2.54 -9.57 -19.39
CA LEU A 175 -1.42 -10.51 -19.33
C LEU A 175 -1.55 -11.66 -20.31
N LYS A 176 -2.77 -12.15 -20.58
CA LYS A 176 -3.03 -13.13 -21.62
C LYS A 176 -2.82 -12.54 -23.02
N ALA A 177 -3.33 -11.35 -23.29
CA ALA A 177 -3.17 -10.67 -24.57
C ALA A 177 -1.70 -10.36 -24.90
N GLU A 178 -0.89 -10.02 -23.89
CA GLU A 178 0.55 -9.74 -24.01
C GLU A 178 1.42 -11.02 -24.06
N GLY A 179 0.82 -12.20 -23.93
CA GLY A 179 1.54 -13.48 -23.88
C GLY A 179 2.38 -13.71 -22.62
N SER A 180 2.19 -12.87 -21.59
CA SER A 180 2.83 -13.04 -20.28
C SER A 180 2.21 -14.18 -19.48
N LEU A 181 0.95 -14.44 -19.70
CA LEU A 181 0.17 -15.51 -19.07
C LEU A 181 -0.40 -16.43 -20.16
N VAL A 182 0.12 -17.64 -20.25
CA VAL A 182 -0.22 -18.61 -21.29
C VAL A 182 -1.07 -19.74 -20.73
N LEU A 183 -1.99 -20.25 -21.56
CA LEU A 183 -2.85 -21.37 -21.21
C LEU A 183 -2.07 -22.69 -21.34
N GLU A 184 -2.02 -23.46 -20.27
CA GLU A 184 -1.64 -24.87 -20.23
C GLU A 184 -2.90 -25.75 -20.08
N THR A 185 -2.72 -27.06 -20.02
CA THR A 185 -3.86 -27.99 -20.00
C THR A 185 -4.81 -27.79 -18.81
N GLU A 186 -4.28 -27.55 -17.61
CA GLU A 186 -5.07 -27.45 -16.37
C GLU A 186 -4.87 -26.15 -15.58
N PHE A 187 -3.97 -25.30 -16.01
CA PHE A 187 -3.64 -24.03 -15.35
C PHE A 187 -3.15 -23.00 -16.36
N LEU A 188 -2.98 -21.78 -15.88
CA LEU A 188 -2.28 -20.73 -16.63
C LEU A 188 -0.84 -20.65 -16.09
N ARG A 189 0.15 -20.43 -16.97
CA ARG A 189 1.55 -20.30 -16.59
C ARG A 189 2.10 -18.93 -17.00
N PHE A 190 2.86 -18.32 -16.10
CA PHE A 190 3.64 -17.13 -16.41
C PHE A 190 4.81 -17.50 -17.32
N ALA A 191 4.80 -17.00 -18.55
CA ALA A 191 5.84 -17.25 -19.55
C ALA A 191 7.13 -16.43 -19.29
N ARG A 192 7.00 -15.35 -18.54
CA ARG A 192 8.09 -14.45 -18.15
C ARG A 192 7.83 -13.89 -16.76
N ASP A 193 8.85 -13.26 -16.17
CA ASP A 193 8.72 -12.53 -14.92
C ASP A 193 7.75 -11.34 -15.12
N VAL A 194 6.87 -11.15 -14.14
CA VAL A 194 5.88 -10.04 -14.16
C VAL A 194 5.89 -9.34 -12.82
N GLU A 195 6.15 -8.05 -12.84
CA GLU A 195 6.10 -7.21 -11.64
C GLU A 195 4.72 -6.61 -11.44
N PHE A 196 4.21 -6.74 -10.22
CA PHE A 196 2.96 -6.15 -9.76
C PHE A 196 3.26 -5.11 -8.70
N SER A 197 2.49 -4.04 -8.65
CA SER A 197 2.65 -2.98 -7.65
C SER A 197 2.21 -3.39 -6.23
N SER A 198 1.56 -4.55 -6.08
CA SER A 198 1.14 -5.13 -4.80
C SER A 198 1.10 -6.66 -4.90
N PRO A 199 1.38 -7.41 -3.81
CA PRO A 199 1.23 -8.87 -3.76
C PRO A 199 -0.23 -9.34 -3.63
N SER A 200 -1.18 -8.43 -3.42
CA SER A 200 -2.62 -8.71 -3.22
C SER A 200 -3.42 -8.60 -4.50
#